data_2db83ce167d807765f96d786e0f6f236
#
_entry.id   2db83ce167d807765f96d786e0f6f236
#
_cell.length_a   1.000
_cell.length_b   1.000
_cell.length_c   1.000
_cell.angle_alpha   90.00
_cell.angle_beta   90.00
_cell.angle_gamma   90.00
#
_symmetry.space_group_name_H-M   'P 1'
#
loop_
_entity.id
_entity.type
_entity.pdbx_description
1 polymer ?
#
loop_
_entity_poly.entity_id
_entity_poly.type
_entity_poly.pdbx_seq_one_letter_code
_entity_poly.pdbx_strand_id
1 'polypeptide(L)'
;MKKDNHQAINRRDFLKIVGISTATTAPLLSGCSSDSGMASGSGSSTPIPTDRMTYRTTPSTKDKVSILGYGYMRLPTIAKNSARDSDDEIDQEMVNRLTDYAIEHGVNYFDTSPAYCKGRSERA
;
A
#
# COMPACT_ATOMS: atom_id res chain seq x y z
N MET A 1 10.62 42.98 20.62
CA MET A 1 10.71 41.56 20.24
C MET A 1 9.33 40.92 20.40
N LYS A 2 8.61 40.74 19.30
CA LYS A 2 7.31 40.03 19.28
C LYS A 2 7.62 38.52 19.21
N LYS A 3 7.17 37.78 20.23
CA LYS A 3 7.22 36.30 20.21
C LYS A 3 6.04 35.82 19.35
N ASP A 4 6.33 35.28 18.19
CA ASP A 4 5.34 34.59 17.37
C ASP A 4 5.02 33.25 18.02
N ASN A 5 3.85 33.20 18.63
CA ASN A 5 3.34 32.00 19.30
C ASN A 5 2.68 31.09 18.23
N HIS A 6 3.47 30.27 17.56
CA HIS A 6 2.94 29.23 16.70
C HIS A 6 2.27 28.14 17.56
N GLN A 7 0.98 28.33 17.80
CA GLN A 7 0.14 27.32 18.43
C GLN A 7 -0.02 26.14 17.47
N ALA A 8 0.68 25.05 17.73
CA ALA A 8 0.56 23.82 16.96
C ALA A 8 -0.86 23.26 17.13
N ILE A 9 -1.62 23.27 16.03
CA ILE A 9 -2.97 22.69 15.97
C ILE A 9 -2.84 21.19 16.13
N ASN A 10 -3.44 20.62 17.19
CA ASN A 10 -3.43 19.18 17.37
C ASN A 10 -4.48 18.51 16.46
N ARG A 11 -4.34 17.19 16.24
CA ARG A 11 -5.21 16.42 15.31
C ARG A 11 -6.68 16.50 15.68
N ARG A 12 -7.02 16.63 16.95
CA ARG A 12 -8.40 16.72 17.44
C ARG A 12 -9.04 18.06 17.10
N ASP A 13 -8.27 19.16 17.20
CA ASP A 13 -8.76 20.50 16.88
C ASP A 13 -8.90 20.69 15.36
N PHE A 14 -7.98 20.10 14.58
CA PHE A 14 -8.12 20.03 13.12
C PHE A 14 -9.43 19.36 12.68
N LEU A 15 -9.76 18.20 13.26
CA LEU A 15 -11.00 17.49 12.94
C LEU A 15 -12.26 18.26 13.32
N LYS A 16 -12.24 19.04 14.41
CA LYS A 16 -13.36 19.91 14.80
C LYS A 16 -13.56 21.03 13.78
N ILE A 17 -12.47 21.65 13.32
CA ILE A 17 -12.53 22.74 12.32
C ILE A 17 -13.10 22.23 11.00
N VAL A 18 -12.66 21.07 10.52
CA VAL A 18 -13.17 20.47 9.27
C VAL A 18 -14.62 20.00 9.42
N GLY A 19 -15.01 19.45 10.58
CA GLY A 19 -16.37 18.96 10.82
C GLY A 19 -17.44 20.06 10.91
N ILE A 20 -17.09 21.29 11.27
CA ILE A 20 -18.04 22.41 11.40
C ILE A 20 -18.35 23.05 10.04
N SER A 21 -17.48 22.86 9.04
CA SER A 21 -17.63 23.49 7.72
C SER A 21 -18.73 22.90 6.85
N THR A 22 -19.39 21.81 7.25
CA THR A 22 -20.41 21.12 6.45
C THR A 22 -21.86 21.43 6.86
N ALA A 23 -22.10 22.40 7.77
CA ALA A 23 -23.44 22.63 8.34
C ALA A 23 -24.24 23.79 7.71
N THR A 24 -23.79 24.43 6.62
CA THR A 24 -24.55 25.54 6.02
C THR A 24 -24.55 25.51 4.50
N THR A 25 -25.17 24.54 3.89
CA THR A 25 -25.90 24.66 2.61
C THR A 25 -26.78 23.43 2.43
N ALA A 26 -28.05 23.57 2.74
CA ALA A 26 -29.13 22.73 2.22
C ALA A 26 -29.77 23.48 1.03
N PRO A 27 -30.64 22.87 0.21
CA PRO A 27 -30.66 21.53 -0.37
C PRO A 27 -30.92 21.59 -1.90
N LEU A 28 -30.22 20.84 -2.68
CA LEU A 28 -30.68 20.43 -4.01
C LEU A 28 -30.24 18.97 -4.25
N LEU A 29 -30.91 18.04 -3.58
CA LEU A 29 -30.83 16.62 -3.90
C LEU A 29 -32.21 16.14 -4.29
N SER A 30 -32.58 16.44 -5.53
CA SER A 30 -33.63 15.74 -6.24
C SER A 30 -32.99 14.61 -7.03
N GLY A 31 -33.38 13.37 -6.73
CA GLY A 31 -33.18 12.24 -7.62
C GLY A 31 -32.08 11.24 -7.24
N CYS A 32 -32.33 10.37 -6.28
CA CYS A 32 -31.82 9.00 -6.31
C CYS A 32 -32.98 8.04 -6.22
N SER A 33 -33.42 7.58 -7.38
CA SER A 33 -34.28 6.42 -7.52
C SER A 33 -33.53 5.20 -6.97
N SER A 34 -34.13 4.53 -6.02
CA SER A 34 -33.73 3.21 -5.55
C SER A 34 -33.91 2.21 -6.68
N ASP A 35 -32.83 1.84 -7.33
CA ASP A 35 -32.77 0.66 -8.18
C ASP A 35 -31.84 -0.36 -7.54
N SER A 36 -32.45 -1.43 -7.06
CA SER A 36 -31.76 -2.56 -6.44
C SER A 36 -31.15 -3.45 -7.55
N GLY A 37 -30.14 -2.93 -8.23
CA GLY A 37 -29.34 -3.70 -9.16
C GLY A 37 -28.11 -4.25 -8.44
N MET A 38 -28.06 -5.57 -8.22
CA MET A 38 -26.83 -6.28 -7.93
C MET A 38 -25.84 -6.02 -9.06
N ALA A 39 -24.99 -5.03 -8.91
CA ALA A 39 -23.83 -4.84 -9.78
C ALA A 39 -22.82 -5.93 -9.43
N SER A 40 -22.85 -7.02 -10.18
CA SER A 40 -21.71 -7.89 -10.39
C SER A 40 -20.56 -6.99 -10.80
N GLY A 41 -19.62 -6.76 -9.87
CA GLY A 41 -18.40 -6.02 -10.13
C GLY A 41 -17.57 -6.76 -11.16
N SER A 42 -17.85 -6.51 -12.43
CA SER A 42 -16.91 -6.79 -13.51
C SER A 42 -15.69 -5.91 -13.23
N GLY A 43 -14.68 -6.51 -12.63
CA GLY A 43 -13.39 -5.86 -12.39
C GLY A 43 -12.86 -5.37 -13.73
N SER A 44 -13.01 -4.08 -13.97
CA SER A 44 -12.33 -3.42 -15.08
C SER A 44 -10.84 -3.64 -14.87
N SER A 45 -10.26 -4.55 -15.63
CA SER A 45 -8.82 -4.77 -15.67
C SER A 45 -8.15 -3.63 -16.44
N THR A 46 -8.28 -2.41 -15.92
CA THR A 46 -7.42 -1.33 -16.38
C THR A 46 -5.99 -1.71 -16.03
N PRO A 47 -5.08 -1.71 -17.00
CA PRO A 47 -3.67 -2.01 -16.72
C PRO A 47 -3.16 -1.10 -15.62
N ILE A 48 -2.51 -1.67 -14.61
CA ILE A 48 -1.89 -0.89 -13.55
C ILE A 48 -0.75 -0.10 -14.19
N PRO A 49 -0.74 1.24 -14.10
CA PRO A 49 0.30 2.03 -14.74
C PRO A 49 1.65 1.79 -14.05
N THR A 50 2.61 1.26 -14.79
CA THR A 50 3.99 1.05 -14.31
C THR A 50 4.78 2.35 -14.23
N ASP A 51 4.35 3.38 -14.95
CA ASP A 51 4.94 4.72 -15.00
C ASP A 51 4.59 5.61 -13.81
N ARG A 52 3.71 5.14 -12.91
CA ARG A 52 3.22 5.92 -11.77
C ARG A 52 3.86 5.54 -10.44
N MET A 53 4.90 4.72 -10.42
CA MET A 53 5.63 4.47 -9.18
C MET A 53 6.29 5.76 -8.70
N THR A 54 6.03 6.12 -7.45
CA THR A 54 6.69 7.26 -6.81
C THR A 54 7.99 6.80 -6.18
N TYR A 55 9.06 7.54 -6.46
CA TYR A 55 10.39 7.27 -5.91
C TYR A 55 10.83 8.37 -4.95
N ARG A 56 11.64 8.00 -3.98
CA ARG A 56 12.38 8.92 -3.11
C ARG A 56 13.87 8.80 -3.39
N THR A 57 14.55 9.93 -3.42
CA THR A 57 16.00 9.94 -3.60
C THR A 57 16.69 9.93 -2.25
N THR A 58 17.58 8.96 -2.04
CA THR A 58 18.39 8.84 -0.82
C THR A 58 19.38 10.01 -0.76
N PRO A 59 19.41 10.81 0.32
CA PRO A 59 20.29 11.99 0.36
C PRO A 59 21.77 11.68 0.24
N SER A 60 22.22 10.53 0.77
CA SER A 60 23.63 10.12 0.80
C SER A 60 24.10 9.51 -0.52
N THR A 61 23.39 8.50 -1.04
CA THR A 61 23.81 7.73 -2.22
C THR A 61 23.22 8.25 -3.53
N LYS A 62 22.18 9.11 -3.46
CA LYS A 62 21.41 9.61 -4.60
C LYS A 62 20.61 8.54 -5.34
N ASP A 63 20.49 7.35 -4.77
CA ASP A 63 19.68 6.28 -5.34
C ASP A 63 18.19 6.63 -5.27
N LYS A 64 17.46 6.24 -6.30
CA LYS A 64 16.01 6.35 -6.34
C LYS A 64 15.41 5.06 -5.80
N VAL A 65 14.66 5.15 -4.69
CA VAL A 65 14.00 4.04 -4.04
C VAL A 65 12.49 4.20 -4.16
N SER A 66 11.79 3.14 -4.57
CA SER A 66 10.32 3.12 -4.62
C SER A 66 9.74 3.31 -3.22
N ILE A 67 8.68 4.13 -3.10
CA ILE A 67 8.01 4.31 -1.80
C ILE A 67 7.22 3.08 -1.37
N LEU A 68 6.91 2.20 -2.32
CA LEU A 68 6.35 0.88 -2.05
C LEU A 68 7.50 -0.12 -2.01
N GLY A 69 7.63 -0.83 -0.90
CA GLY A 69 8.54 -1.96 -0.75
C GLY A 69 7.79 -3.28 -0.85
N TYR A 70 8.49 -4.32 -1.29
CA TYR A 70 7.97 -5.68 -1.31
C TYR A 70 8.61 -6.50 -0.18
N GLY A 71 7.78 -7.11 0.68
CA GLY A 71 8.26 -7.84 1.86
C GLY A 71 8.26 -9.35 1.67
N TYR A 72 9.36 -9.99 2.05
CA TYR A 72 9.56 -11.44 1.96
C TYR A 72 9.25 -12.19 3.26
N MET A 73 8.59 -11.54 4.22
CA MET A 73 8.24 -12.18 5.50
C MET A 73 7.21 -13.31 5.39
N ARG A 74 6.34 -13.25 4.36
CA ARG A 74 5.20 -14.18 4.17
C ARG A 74 5.18 -14.73 2.76
N LEU A 75 6.21 -15.49 2.41
CA LEU A 75 6.28 -16.12 1.11
C LEU A 75 5.20 -17.22 0.97
N PRO A 76 4.66 -17.41 -0.23
CA PRO A 76 3.71 -18.49 -0.51
C PRO A 76 4.37 -19.86 -0.39
N THR A 77 3.58 -20.86 -0.05
CA THR A 77 4.00 -22.26 0.00
C THR A 77 3.20 -23.11 -0.98
N ILE A 78 3.73 -24.29 -1.33
CA ILE A 78 3.03 -25.26 -2.18
C ILE A 78 1.68 -25.65 -1.54
N ALA A 79 1.61 -25.70 -0.21
CA ALA A 79 0.38 -25.94 0.55
C ALA A 79 -0.60 -24.74 0.55
N LYS A 80 -0.29 -23.66 -0.21
CA LYS A 80 -1.10 -22.44 -0.36
C LYS A 80 -1.35 -21.66 0.94
N ASN A 81 -0.47 -21.81 1.90
CA ASN A 81 -0.43 -20.99 3.12
C ASN A 81 0.82 -20.10 3.14
N SER A 82 1.15 -19.52 4.27
CA SER A 82 2.32 -18.62 4.40
C SER A 82 3.50 -19.35 5.02
N ALA A 83 4.67 -19.20 4.44
CA ALA A 83 5.93 -19.75 4.96
C ALA A 83 6.44 -19.07 6.24
N ARG A 84 5.74 -18.06 6.76
CA ARG A 84 6.21 -17.28 7.93
C ARG A 84 6.53 -18.17 9.12
N ASP A 85 5.57 -19.01 9.51
CA ASP A 85 5.63 -19.80 10.75
C ASP A 85 5.52 -21.31 10.49
N SER A 86 5.45 -21.74 9.21
CA SER A 86 5.34 -23.15 8.82
C SER A 86 6.65 -23.69 8.23
N ASP A 87 6.79 -25.01 8.27
CA ASP A 87 7.88 -25.73 7.62
C ASP A 87 7.53 -26.16 6.19
N ASP A 88 6.33 -25.78 5.71
CA ASP A 88 5.89 -26.08 4.35
C ASP A 88 6.87 -25.53 3.32
N GLU A 89 7.02 -26.29 2.24
CA GLU A 89 7.91 -25.93 1.15
C GLU A 89 7.48 -24.62 0.49
N ILE A 90 8.43 -23.71 0.28
CA ILE A 90 8.18 -22.43 -0.41
C ILE A 90 7.90 -22.72 -1.88
N ASP A 91 6.82 -22.15 -2.40
CA ASP A 91 6.49 -22.18 -3.83
C ASP A 91 7.39 -21.19 -4.58
N GLN A 92 8.59 -21.65 -4.96
CA GLN A 92 9.58 -20.83 -5.61
C GLN A 92 9.08 -20.24 -6.94
N GLU A 93 8.29 -20.97 -7.69
CA GLU A 93 7.72 -20.46 -8.96
C GLU A 93 6.78 -19.28 -8.69
N MET A 94 5.93 -19.40 -7.68
CA MET A 94 5.05 -18.30 -7.30
C MET A 94 5.84 -17.11 -6.75
N VAL A 95 6.88 -17.33 -5.95
CA VAL A 95 7.76 -16.26 -5.44
C VAL A 95 8.39 -15.51 -6.59
N ASN A 96 8.97 -16.22 -7.57
CA ASN A 96 9.59 -15.60 -8.74
C ASN A 96 8.58 -14.77 -9.52
N ARG A 97 7.40 -15.31 -9.83
CA ARG A 97 6.35 -14.58 -10.56
C ARG A 97 5.89 -13.30 -9.83
N LEU A 98 5.74 -13.37 -8.51
CA LEU A 98 5.34 -12.21 -7.72
C LEU A 98 6.44 -11.15 -7.65
N THR A 99 7.71 -11.58 -7.58
CA THR A 99 8.86 -10.70 -7.59
C THR A 99 9.01 -9.99 -8.94
N ASP A 100 8.94 -10.76 -10.05
CA ASP A 100 8.99 -10.21 -11.40
C ASP A 100 7.86 -9.20 -11.63
N TYR A 101 6.63 -9.54 -11.22
CA TYR A 101 5.50 -8.63 -11.27
C TYR A 101 5.76 -7.32 -10.51
N ALA A 102 6.33 -7.40 -9.30
CA ALA A 102 6.67 -6.22 -8.52
C ALA A 102 7.71 -5.34 -9.22
N ILE A 103 8.76 -5.94 -9.80
CA ILE A 103 9.80 -5.25 -10.56
C ILE A 103 9.22 -4.58 -11.80
N GLU A 104 8.42 -5.29 -12.58
CA GLU A 104 7.75 -4.75 -13.76
C GLU A 104 6.86 -3.55 -13.45
N HIS A 105 6.31 -3.49 -12.23
CA HIS A 105 5.49 -2.37 -11.75
C HIS A 105 6.30 -1.30 -11.00
N GLY A 106 7.63 -1.33 -11.11
CA GLY A 106 8.53 -0.28 -10.64
C GLY A 106 8.97 -0.39 -9.19
N VAL A 107 8.70 -1.50 -8.50
CA VAL A 107 9.27 -1.76 -7.18
C VAL A 107 10.75 -2.09 -7.32
N ASN A 108 11.59 -1.38 -6.54
CA ASN A 108 13.03 -1.63 -6.47
C ASN A 108 13.56 -1.68 -5.03
N TYR A 109 12.65 -1.81 -4.08
CA TYR A 109 12.96 -1.99 -2.67
C TYR A 109 12.33 -3.28 -2.15
N PHE A 110 13.17 -4.22 -1.72
CA PHE A 110 12.76 -5.54 -1.23
C PHE A 110 13.26 -5.70 0.21
N ASP A 111 12.35 -6.08 1.10
CA ASP A 111 12.65 -6.29 2.52
C ASP A 111 12.70 -7.77 2.85
N THR A 112 13.83 -8.22 3.39
CA THR A 112 14.01 -9.59 3.89
C THR A 112 14.79 -9.60 5.21
N SER A 113 14.82 -10.76 5.85
CA SER A 113 15.56 -10.96 7.09
C SER A 113 15.98 -12.42 7.22
N PRO A 114 17.16 -12.69 7.81
CA PRO A 114 17.60 -14.04 8.15
C PRO A 114 16.60 -14.84 9.01
N ALA A 115 15.73 -14.15 9.75
CA ALA A 115 14.71 -14.78 10.59
C ALA A 115 13.40 -15.08 9.84
N TYR A 116 13.17 -14.49 8.66
CA TYR A 116 11.91 -14.67 7.94
C TYR A 116 11.78 -16.09 7.37
N CYS A 117 10.55 -16.61 7.36
CA CYS A 117 10.24 -17.95 6.86
C CYS A 117 11.13 -19.03 7.47
N LYS A 118 11.44 -18.91 8.77
CA LYS A 118 12.35 -19.83 9.50
C LYS A 118 13.74 -19.95 8.85
N GLY A 119 14.28 -18.84 8.43
CA GLY A 119 15.62 -18.76 7.84
C GLY A 119 15.71 -19.09 6.35
N ARG A 120 14.57 -19.17 5.65
CA ARG A 120 14.53 -19.57 4.23
C ARG A 120 14.32 -18.39 3.27
N SER A 121 13.89 -17.23 3.78
CA SER A 121 13.49 -16.09 2.96
C SER A 121 14.60 -15.53 2.07
N GLU A 122 15.84 -15.54 2.55
CA GLU A 122 16.98 -14.99 1.78
C GLU A 122 17.49 -15.92 0.67
N ARG A 123 16.95 -17.12 0.59
CA ARG A 123 17.32 -18.12 -0.43
C ARG A 123 16.22 -18.35 -1.45
N ALA A 124 15.06 -17.82 -1.18
CA ALA A 124 13.87 -17.98 -2.01
C ALA A 124 13.85 -17.06 -3.24
#